data_f108b6c95f436afbe8a93150b210d4d2
#
_entry.id   f108b6c95f436afbe8a93150b210d4d2
#
_cell.length_a   1.000
_cell.length_b   1.000
_cell.length_c   1.000
_cell.angle_alpha   90.00
_cell.angle_beta   90.00
_cell.angle_gamma   90.00
#
_symmetry.space_group_name_H-M   'P 1'
#
loop_
_entity.id
_entity.type
_entity.pdbx_description
1 polymer ?
#
loop_
_entity_poly.entity_id
_entity_poly.type
_entity_poly.pdbx_seq_one_letter_code
_entity_poly.pdbx_strand_id
1 'polypeptide(L)'
;IVKDGQVIIIDEFTGRMMPGRRFSDGLHQALEAKESVHIQNENQTLASITFQNYFRMYPKLSGMTGTAATEAAEFADIYQLDVTQIPTNKPAVRADNDDEVYRTADEKWAAIIARIEEGKKTGQPILVGTTSIEKSEVLDKLLTEKEIEHKVLNARYHEQEARIIAQAGSFGAVTIATNMAGRGTDIQLGGNADFRILDELSEIEDDAERAAASERIRAEVA
;
A
#
# COMPACT_ATOMS: atom_id res chain seq x y z
N ILE A 1 5.90 1.07 -19.31
CA ILE A 1 7.13 1.87 -19.21
C ILE A 1 8.29 1.14 -19.88
N VAL A 2 9.31 1.90 -20.26
CA VAL A 2 10.59 1.32 -20.68
C VAL A 2 11.57 1.45 -19.53
N LYS A 3 12.16 0.34 -19.10
CA LYS A 3 13.20 0.29 -18.06
C LYS A 3 14.24 -0.76 -18.45
N ASP A 4 15.51 -0.43 -18.31
CA ASP A 4 16.65 -1.32 -18.62
C ASP A 4 16.59 -1.95 -20.03
N GLY A 5 16.13 -1.18 -21.02
CA GLY A 5 15.98 -1.66 -22.41
C GLY A 5 14.84 -2.65 -22.63
N GLN A 6 13.87 -2.73 -21.72
CA GLN A 6 12.71 -3.60 -21.82
C GLN A 6 11.40 -2.84 -21.62
N VAL A 7 10.36 -3.24 -22.33
CA VAL A 7 8.98 -2.79 -22.06
C VAL A 7 8.42 -3.58 -20.88
N ILE A 8 8.05 -2.90 -19.81
CA ILE A 8 7.49 -3.50 -18.60
C ILE A 8 6.04 -3.04 -18.44
N ILE A 9 5.14 -4.00 -18.24
CA ILE A 9 3.74 -3.74 -17.97
C ILE A 9 3.60 -3.19 -16.55
N ILE A 10 2.77 -2.17 -16.38
CA ILE A 10 2.35 -1.66 -15.08
C ILE A 10 0.90 -2.07 -14.87
N ASP A 11 0.60 -2.66 -13.72
CA ASP A 11 -0.76 -2.97 -13.31
C ASP A 11 -1.53 -1.67 -13.06
N GLU A 12 -2.68 -1.52 -13.71
CA GLU A 12 -3.50 -0.30 -13.64
C GLU A 12 -4.02 -0.01 -12.22
N PHE A 13 -4.34 -1.06 -11.47
CA PHE A 13 -4.95 -0.93 -10.14
C PHE A 13 -3.93 -0.75 -9.02
N THR A 14 -2.82 -1.46 -9.11
CA THR A 14 -1.76 -1.39 -8.09
C THR A 14 -0.61 -0.48 -8.50
N GLY A 15 -0.50 -0.14 -9.80
CA GLY A 15 0.62 0.56 -10.40
C GLY A 15 1.95 -0.20 -10.30
N ARG A 16 1.94 -1.45 -9.89
CA ARG A 16 3.15 -2.27 -9.76
C ARG A 16 3.70 -2.67 -11.11
N MET A 17 5.01 -2.58 -11.24
CA MET A 17 5.71 -3.16 -12.38
C MET A 17 5.58 -4.68 -12.35
N MET A 18 5.27 -5.25 -13.51
CA MET A 18 5.15 -6.71 -13.69
C MET A 18 6.24 -7.23 -14.62
N PRO A 19 7.49 -7.36 -14.14
CA PRO A 19 8.59 -7.86 -14.96
C PRO A 19 8.30 -9.30 -15.40
N GLY A 20 8.67 -9.61 -16.65
CA GLY A 20 8.43 -10.94 -17.24
C GLY A 20 7.02 -11.16 -17.77
N ARG A 21 6.03 -10.32 -17.44
CA ARG A 21 4.72 -10.35 -18.10
C ARG A 21 4.77 -9.64 -19.44
N ARG A 22 4.07 -10.21 -20.42
CA ARG A 22 3.98 -9.68 -21.78
C ARG A 22 2.53 -9.71 -22.26
N PHE A 23 2.15 -8.74 -23.09
CA PHE A 23 0.91 -8.81 -23.84
C PHE A 23 1.00 -9.90 -24.89
N SER A 24 -0.10 -10.57 -25.18
CA SER A 24 -0.23 -11.58 -26.23
C SER A 24 -0.48 -10.97 -27.62
N ASP A 25 -0.57 -11.84 -28.60
CA ASP A 25 -0.99 -11.52 -29.96
C ASP A 25 -0.12 -10.45 -30.65
N GLY A 26 1.18 -10.47 -30.38
CA GLY A 26 2.14 -9.53 -30.98
C GLY A 26 2.10 -8.11 -30.43
N LEU A 27 1.16 -7.77 -29.53
CA LEU A 27 1.04 -6.42 -29.00
C LEU A 27 2.30 -5.98 -28.25
N HIS A 28 2.88 -6.86 -27.45
CA HIS A 28 4.10 -6.53 -26.69
C HIS A 28 5.28 -6.26 -27.63
N GLN A 29 5.42 -7.08 -28.68
CA GLN A 29 6.45 -6.89 -29.71
C GLN A 29 6.25 -5.58 -30.48
N ALA A 30 5.00 -5.21 -30.78
CA ALA A 30 4.70 -3.91 -31.41
C ALA A 30 5.08 -2.74 -30.50
N LEU A 31 4.88 -2.86 -29.20
CA LEU A 31 5.34 -1.85 -28.22
C LEU A 31 6.87 -1.80 -28.14
N GLU A 32 7.54 -2.94 -28.12
CA GLU A 32 9.01 -3.01 -28.16
C GLU A 32 9.57 -2.34 -29.42
N ALA A 33 8.97 -2.58 -30.58
CA ALA A 33 9.34 -1.94 -31.83
C ALA A 33 9.11 -0.41 -31.79
N LYS A 34 7.95 0.01 -31.27
CA LYS A 34 7.61 1.44 -31.11
C LYS A 34 8.61 2.17 -30.22
N GLU A 35 8.98 1.57 -29.12
CA GLU A 35 9.90 2.16 -28.14
C GLU A 35 11.38 1.94 -28.50
N SER A 36 11.66 1.34 -29.69
CA SER A 36 13.01 1.08 -30.21
C SER A 36 13.89 0.25 -29.26
N VAL A 37 13.28 -0.68 -28.53
CA VAL A 37 13.99 -1.67 -27.70
C VAL A 37 14.09 -3.01 -28.42
N HIS A 38 14.88 -3.93 -27.87
CA HIS A 38 15.04 -5.26 -28.45
C HIS A 38 13.72 -6.03 -28.47
N ILE A 39 13.27 -6.48 -29.64
CA ILE A 39 12.06 -7.27 -29.81
C ILE A 39 12.34 -8.71 -29.38
N GLN A 40 11.64 -9.16 -28.32
CA GLN A 40 11.76 -10.52 -27.80
C GLN A 40 10.71 -11.45 -28.41
N ASN A 41 10.97 -12.76 -28.35
CA ASN A 41 10.01 -13.76 -28.78
C ASN A 41 8.76 -13.72 -27.89
N GLU A 42 7.61 -14.02 -28.49
CA GLU A 42 6.36 -14.15 -27.77
C GLU A 42 6.36 -15.43 -26.92
N ASN A 43 5.81 -15.33 -25.70
CA ASN A 43 5.63 -16.49 -24.86
C ASN A 43 4.39 -17.28 -25.29
N GLN A 44 4.52 -18.59 -25.45
CA GLN A 44 3.38 -19.47 -25.71
C GLN A 44 2.77 -19.93 -24.38
N THR A 45 1.50 -19.60 -24.16
CA THR A 45 0.75 -20.14 -23.01
C THR A 45 0.49 -21.61 -23.20
N LEU A 46 1.08 -22.47 -22.39
CA LEU A 46 0.92 -23.92 -22.46
C LEU A 46 -0.36 -24.39 -21.77
N ALA A 47 -0.75 -23.76 -20.69
CA ALA A 47 -1.96 -24.07 -19.94
C ALA A 47 -2.37 -22.89 -19.06
N SER A 48 -3.65 -22.85 -18.69
CA SER A 48 -4.19 -21.92 -17.72
C SER A 48 -5.03 -22.66 -16.68
N ILE A 49 -5.05 -22.15 -15.45
CA ILE A 49 -5.86 -22.69 -14.37
C ILE A 49 -6.45 -21.52 -13.57
N THR A 50 -7.66 -21.67 -13.06
CA THR A 50 -8.26 -20.69 -12.16
C THR A 50 -7.63 -20.78 -10.77
N PHE A 51 -7.63 -19.67 -10.00
CA PHE A 51 -7.16 -19.67 -8.61
C PHE A 51 -7.89 -20.70 -7.77
N GLN A 52 -9.21 -20.82 -7.94
CA GLN A 52 -10.03 -21.79 -7.23
C GLN A 52 -9.56 -23.23 -7.46
N ASN A 53 -9.36 -23.61 -8.71
CA ASN A 53 -8.89 -24.95 -9.05
C ASN A 53 -7.46 -25.20 -8.58
N TYR A 54 -6.60 -24.19 -8.68
CA TYR A 54 -5.22 -24.30 -8.21
C TYR A 54 -5.15 -24.57 -6.71
N PHE A 55 -5.85 -23.77 -5.89
CA PHE A 55 -5.83 -23.95 -4.44
C PHE A 55 -6.54 -25.22 -3.98
N ARG A 56 -7.55 -25.70 -4.71
CA ARG A 56 -8.20 -27.00 -4.43
C ARG A 56 -7.29 -28.21 -4.64
N MET A 57 -6.16 -28.06 -5.31
CA MET A 57 -5.16 -29.14 -5.46
C MET A 57 -4.39 -29.42 -4.15
N TYR A 58 -4.43 -28.51 -3.19
CA TYR A 58 -3.74 -28.71 -1.92
C TYR A 58 -4.62 -29.53 -0.96
N PRO A 59 -4.10 -30.64 -0.41
CA PRO A 59 -4.86 -31.47 0.53
C PRO A 59 -5.07 -30.77 1.89
N LYS A 60 -4.26 -29.76 2.19
CA LYS A 60 -4.36 -28.95 3.39
C LYS A 60 -4.21 -27.47 3.02
N LEU A 61 -5.28 -26.72 3.21
CA LEU A 61 -5.36 -25.32 2.90
C LEU A 61 -5.84 -24.54 4.12
N SER A 62 -5.19 -23.42 4.43
CA SER A 62 -5.62 -22.48 5.46
C SER A 62 -5.17 -21.07 5.11
N GLY A 63 -5.83 -20.06 5.68
CA GLY A 63 -5.51 -18.67 5.45
C GLY A 63 -5.94 -17.80 6.62
N MET A 64 -5.50 -16.55 6.62
CA MET A 64 -5.87 -15.54 7.62
C MET A 64 -6.17 -14.22 6.94
N THR A 65 -7.28 -13.58 7.34
CA THR A 65 -7.64 -12.25 6.88
C THR A 65 -8.58 -11.58 7.88
N GLY A 66 -8.59 -10.26 7.92
CA GLY A 66 -9.53 -9.49 8.74
C GLY A 66 -10.96 -9.42 8.17
N THR A 67 -11.21 -9.94 6.96
CA THR A 67 -12.50 -9.78 6.24
C THR A 67 -13.12 -11.09 5.76
N ALA A 68 -12.73 -12.25 6.30
CA ALA A 68 -13.22 -13.54 5.83
C ALA A 68 -14.67 -13.83 6.21
N ALA A 69 -15.21 -13.24 7.27
CA ALA A 69 -16.53 -13.56 7.78
C ALA A 69 -17.66 -13.26 6.79
N THR A 70 -17.54 -12.20 6.01
CA THR A 70 -18.51 -11.80 4.96
C THR A 70 -18.57 -12.80 3.81
N GLU A 71 -17.46 -13.48 3.53
CA GLU A 71 -17.29 -14.44 2.44
C GLU A 71 -17.27 -15.90 2.90
N ALA A 72 -17.75 -16.16 4.13
CA ALA A 72 -17.73 -17.52 4.73
C ALA A 72 -18.43 -18.55 3.86
N ALA A 73 -19.55 -18.19 3.23
CA ALA A 73 -20.30 -19.07 2.34
C ALA A 73 -19.46 -19.46 1.10
N GLU A 74 -18.74 -18.53 0.50
CA GLU A 74 -17.86 -18.79 -0.65
C GLU A 74 -16.70 -19.70 -0.26
N PHE A 75 -16.09 -19.49 0.91
CA PHE A 75 -15.03 -20.37 1.41
C PHE A 75 -15.53 -21.82 1.64
N ALA A 76 -16.73 -21.97 2.17
CA ALA A 76 -17.34 -23.29 2.36
C ALA A 76 -17.64 -23.97 1.03
N ASP A 77 -18.25 -23.27 0.08
CA ASP A 77 -18.66 -23.84 -1.21
C ASP A 77 -17.47 -24.22 -2.10
N ILE A 78 -16.47 -23.36 -2.19
CA ILE A 78 -15.35 -23.55 -3.12
C ILE A 78 -14.27 -24.46 -2.53
N TYR A 79 -13.89 -24.20 -1.26
CA TYR A 79 -12.71 -24.82 -0.64
C TYR A 79 -13.05 -25.77 0.49
N GLN A 80 -14.31 -25.85 0.90
CA GLN A 80 -14.77 -26.62 2.07
C GLN A 80 -14.04 -26.18 3.36
N LEU A 81 -13.81 -24.87 3.50
CA LEU A 81 -13.17 -24.26 4.64
C LEU A 81 -14.18 -23.56 5.54
N ASP A 82 -14.09 -23.81 6.84
CA ASP A 82 -14.82 -23.06 7.85
C ASP A 82 -14.08 -21.78 8.22
N VAL A 83 -14.84 -20.70 8.44
CA VAL A 83 -14.29 -19.43 8.89
C VAL A 83 -14.46 -19.31 10.39
N THR A 84 -13.35 -19.27 11.12
CA THR A 84 -13.33 -19.09 12.58
C THR A 84 -12.92 -17.65 12.90
N GLN A 85 -13.80 -16.94 13.61
CA GLN A 85 -13.52 -15.60 14.11
C GLN A 85 -12.73 -15.70 15.42
N ILE A 86 -11.52 -15.12 15.42
CA ILE A 86 -10.70 -15.01 16.62
C ILE A 86 -10.89 -13.61 17.20
N PRO A 87 -11.37 -13.48 18.46
CA PRO A 87 -11.58 -12.19 19.08
C PRO A 87 -10.25 -11.43 19.25
N THR A 88 -10.32 -10.11 19.26
CA THR A 88 -9.15 -9.26 19.49
C THR A 88 -8.62 -9.44 20.92
N ASN A 89 -7.30 -9.34 21.09
CA ASN A 89 -6.65 -9.42 22.42
C ASN A 89 -7.14 -8.35 23.40
N LYS A 90 -7.40 -7.14 22.88
CA LYS A 90 -7.99 -6.01 23.65
C LYS A 90 -9.28 -5.59 22.96
N PRO A 91 -10.26 -5.02 23.72
CA PRO A 91 -11.47 -4.47 23.11
C PRO A 91 -11.12 -3.45 22.02
N ALA A 92 -11.80 -3.53 20.87
CA ALA A 92 -11.66 -2.55 19.82
C ALA A 92 -12.31 -1.21 20.27
N VAL A 93 -11.52 -0.16 20.33
CA VAL A 93 -11.97 1.20 20.67
C VAL A 93 -12.11 2.09 19.44
N ARG A 94 -11.93 1.52 18.25
CA ARG A 94 -12.07 2.23 16.97
C ARG A 94 -13.52 2.67 16.79
N ALA A 95 -13.72 3.94 16.46
CA ALA A 95 -15.01 4.46 16.03
C ALA A 95 -15.09 4.37 14.50
N ASP A 96 -16.05 3.61 14.00
CA ASP A 96 -16.35 3.57 12.57
C ASP A 96 -17.50 4.54 12.31
N ASN A 97 -17.20 5.65 11.63
CA ASN A 97 -18.19 6.66 11.27
C ASN A 97 -18.89 6.26 9.97
N ASP A 98 -20.13 6.72 9.80
CA ASP A 98 -20.90 6.53 8.58
C ASP A 98 -20.27 7.26 7.38
N ASP A 99 -20.62 6.80 6.18
CA ASP A 99 -20.19 7.43 4.93
C ASP A 99 -20.78 8.82 4.78
N GLU A 100 -19.95 9.77 4.37
CA GLU A 100 -20.39 11.12 4.03
C GLU A 100 -20.57 11.27 2.52
N VAL A 101 -21.77 11.71 2.11
CA VAL A 101 -22.14 11.88 0.70
C VAL A 101 -22.16 13.36 0.32
N TYR A 102 -21.41 13.72 -0.70
CA TYR A 102 -21.30 15.08 -1.21
C TYR A 102 -21.91 15.20 -2.59
N ARG A 103 -22.46 16.38 -2.90
CA ARG A 103 -23.10 16.66 -4.19
C ARG A 103 -22.10 16.78 -5.33
N THR A 104 -20.92 17.31 -5.04
CA THR A 104 -19.86 17.50 -6.03
C THR A 104 -18.52 16.97 -5.53
N ALA A 105 -17.59 16.73 -6.46
CA ALA A 105 -16.21 16.34 -6.11
C ALA A 105 -15.49 17.45 -5.33
N ASP A 106 -15.72 18.72 -5.67
CA ASP A 106 -15.06 19.84 -5.01
C ASP A 106 -15.49 19.97 -3.56
N GLU A 107 -16.80 19.80 -3.27
CA GLU A 107 -17.31 19.76 -1.90
C GLU A 107 -16.66 18.62 -1.09
N LYS A 108 -16.52 17.45 -1.69
CA LYS A 108 -15.82 16.30 -1.08
C LYS A 108 -14.36 16.61 -0.77
N TRP A 109 -13.61 17.18 -1.73
CA TRP A 109 -12.22 17.53 -1.51
C TRP A 109 -12.05 18.59 -0.42
N ALA A 110 -12.90 19.59 -0.40
CA ALA A 110 -12.90 20.62 0.66
C ALA A 110 -13.14 20.00 2.05
N ALA A 111 -14.07 19.06 2.17
CA ALA A 111 -14.35 18.36 3.43
C ALA A 111 -13.17 17.48 3.88
N ILE A 112 -12.54 16.74 2.95
CA ILE A 112 -11.35 15.93 3.24
C ILE A 112 -10.21 16.82 3.78
N ILE A 113 -9.94 17.95 3.13
CA ILE A 113 -8.89 18.88 3.54
C ILE A 113 -9.20 19.46 4.93
N ALA A 114 -10.44 19.88 5.19
CA ALA A 114 -10.86 20.40 6.49
C ALA A 114 -10.66 19.35 7.61
N ARG A 115 -10.95 18.07 7.31
CA ARG A 115 -10.73 16.98 8.26
C ARG A 115 -9.24 16.74 8.53
N ILE A 116 -8.39 16.86 7.50
CA ILE A 116 -6.93 16.77 7.66
C ILE A 116 -6.40 17.93 8.49
N GLU A 117 -6.84 19.17 8.24
CA GLU A 117 -6.47 20.34 9.01
C GLU A 117 -6.87 20.21 10.50
N GLU A 118 -8.04 19.65 10.77
CA GLU A 118 -8.50 19.37 12.14
C GLU A 118 -7.61 18.35 12.86
N GLY A 119 -7.33 17.21 12.22
CA GLY A 119 -6.47 16.18 12.78
C GLY A 119 -5.04 16.67 13.01
N LYS A 120 -4.52 17.50 12.12
CA LYS A 120 -3.19 18.10 12.29
C LYS A 120 -3.10 18.98 13.54
N LYS A 121 -4.15 19.70 13.92
CA LYS A 121 -4.18 20.54 15.14
C LYS A 121 -4.00 19.72 16.43
N THR A 122 -4.47 18.47 16.40
CA THR A 122 -4.35 17.54 17.54
C THR A 122 -3.09 16.68 17.49
N GLY A 123 -2.34 16.72 16.36
CA GLY A 123 -1.21 15.84 16.10
C GLY A 123 -1.60 14.41 15.73
N GLN A 124 -2.88 14.17 15.44
CA GLN A 124 -3.35 12.85 15.02
C GLN A 124 -2.75 12.46 13.67
N PRO A 125 -2.13 11.27 13.52
CA PRO A 125 -1.71 10.78 12.23
C PRO A 125 -2.92 10.44 11.35
N ILE A 126 -2.82 10.74 10.06
CA ILE A 126 -3.93 10.59 9.11
C ILE A 126 -3.46 9.79 7.91
N LEU A 127 -4.18 8.71 7.61
CA LEU A 127 -4.00 7.92 6.40
C LEU A 127 -5.22 8.12 5.48
N VAL A 128 -5.00 8.66 4.30
CA VAL A 128 -6.05 8.90 3.31
C VAL A 128 -5.94 7.87 2.18
N GLY A 129 -6.93 6.97 2.09
CA GLY A 129 -7.05 6.00 1.01
C GLY A 129 -7.71 6.60 -0.24
N THR A 130 -7.08 6.46 -1.40
CA THR A 130 -7.67 6.84 -2.69
C THR A 130 -7.87 5.62 -3.58
N THR A 131 -8.84 5.69 -4.49
CA THR A 131 -9.18 4.57 -5.39
C THR A 131 -8.35 4.53 -6.66
N SER A 132 -7.57 5.57 -6.96
CA SER A 132 -6.70 5.63 -8.13
C SER A 132 -5.51 6.57 -7.92
N ILE A 133 -4.48 6.42 -8.77
CA ILE A 133 -3.29 7.28 -8.76
C ILE A 133 -3.68 8.73 -9.06
N GLU A 134 -4.56 8.98 -10.03
CA GLU A 134 -5.00 10.33 -10.40
C GLU A 134 -5.66 11.05 -9.23
N LYS A 135 -6.48 10.34 -8.43
CA LYS A 135 -7.10 10.92 -7.23
C LYS A 135 -6.08 11.23 -6.14
N SER A 136 -5.03 10.42 -6.01
CA SER A 136 -3.94 10.72 -5.08
C SER A 136 -3.15 11.95 -5.52
N GLU A 137 -2.89 12.12 -6.83
CA GLU A 137 -2.22 13.28 -7.39
C GLU A 137 -3.06 14.57 -7.28
N VAL A 138 -4.39 14.47 -7.38
CA VAL A 138 -5.28 15.62 -7.12
C VAL A 138 -5.18 16.07 -5.68
N LEU A 139 -5.26 15.13 -4.73
CA LEU A 139 -5.16 15.47 -3.32
C LEU A 139 -3.78 16.00 -2.93
N ASP A 140 -2.71 15.43 -3.49
CA ASP A 140 -1.33 15.90 -3.35
C ASP A 140 -1.20 17.38 -3.72
N LYS A 141 -1.71 17.78 -4.88
CA LYS A 141 -1.72 19.18 -5.32
C LYS A 141 -2.50 20.09 -4.36
N LEU A 142 -3.70 19.66 -3.95
CA LEU A 142 -4.54 20.44 -3.06
C LEU A 142 -3.91 20.63 -1.67
N LEU A 143 -3.24 19.62 -1.13
CA LEU A 143 -2.53 19.73 0.15
C LEU A 143 -1.25 20.56 0.02
N THR A 144 -0.55 20.46 -1.11
CA THR A 144 0.62 21.31 -1.41
C THR A 144 0.23 22.79 -1.51
N GLU A 145 -0.88 23.12 -2.19
CA GLU A 145 -1.42 24.50 -2.27
C GLU A 145 -1.79 25.06 -0.91
N LYS A 146 -2.15 24.20 0.04
CA LYS A 146 -2.49 24.55 1.43
C LYS A 146 -1.29 24.53 2.37
N GLU A 147 -0.09 24.28 1.87
CA GLU A 147 1.14 24.14 2.65
C GLU A 147 1.04 23.07 3.76
N ILE A 148 0.23 22.03 3.53
CA ILE A 148 0.08 20.89 4.43
C ILE A 148 1.16 19.86 4.08
N GLU A 149 2.13 19.68 4.99
CA GLU A 149 3.13 18.64 4.83
C GLU A 149 2.48 17.26 4.83
N HIS A 150 2.78 16.45 3.80
CA HIS A 150 2.23 15.12 3.61
C HIS A 150 3.18 14.24 2.79
N LYS A 151 2.93 12.94 2.79
CA LYS A 151 3.65 11.96 1.98
C LYS A 151 2.66 11.23 1.07
N VAL A 152 3.07 10.96 -0.17
CA VAL A 152 2.24 10.24 -1.15
C VAL A 152 2.85 8.88 -1.43
N LEU A 153 2.05 7.85 -1.18
CA LEU A 153 2.32 6.49 -1.56
C LEU A 153 1.60 6.18 -2.85
N ASN A 154 2.31 6.19 -3.92
CA ASN A 154 1.83 5.63 -5.17
C ASN A 154 2.86 4.65 -5.71
N ALA A 155 2.38 3.76 -6.54
CA ALA A 155 3.15 2.67 -7.11
C ALA A 155 4.36 3.08 -7.99
N ARG A 156 4.60 4.36 -8.17
CA ARG A 156 5.81 4.86 -8.85
C ARG A 156 7.06 4.79 -7.97
N TYR A 157 6.90 4.72 -6.64
CA TYR A 157 7.99 4.82 -5.67
C TYR A 157 8.11 3.59 -4.75
N HIS A 158 8.10 2.40 -5.32
CA HIS A 158 8.15 1.13 -4.59
C HIS A 158 9.26 1.02 -3.53
N GLU A 159 10.44 1.55 -3.85
CA GLU A 159 11.59 1.47 -2.94
C GLU A 159 11.40 2.29 -1.65
N GLN A 160 10.56 3.32 -1.73
CA GLN A 160 10.25 4.20 -0.60
C GLN A 160 8.96 3.81 0.14
N GLU A 161 8.14 2.93 -0.45
CA GLU A 161 6.83 2.55 0.09
C GLU A 161 6.93 2.05 1.54
N ALA A 162 7.82 1.12 1.80
CA ALA A 162 8.01 0.54 3.13
C ALA A 162 8.44 1.60 4.18
N ARG A 163 9.29 2.54 3.78
CA ARG A 163 9.75 3.64 4.64
C ARG A 163 8.62 4.59 5.00
N ILE A 164 7.82 4.98 4.02
CA ILE A 164 6.72 5.94 4.22
C ILE A 164 5.64 5.29 5.08
N ILE A 165 5.26 4.04 4.79
CA ILE A 165 4.24 3.33 5.55
C ILE A 165 4.66 3.06 6.99
N ALA A 166 5.90 2.67 7.23
CA ALA A 166 6.40 2.44 8.58
C ALA A 166 6.27 3.69 9.48
N GLN A 167 6.32 4.89 8.87
CA GLN A 167 6.22 6.16 9.59
C GLN A 167 4.84 6.84 9.44
N ALA A 168 3.87 6.20 8.81
CA ALA A 168 2.53 6.78 8.63
C ALA A 168 1.77 6.99 9.94
N GLY A 169 2.14 6.29 11.01
CA GLY A 169 1.58 6.45 12.36
C GLY A 169 2.29 7.48 13.23
N SER A 170 3.32 8.18 12.73
CA SER A 170 4.04 9.20 13.49
C SER A 170 3.15 10.41 13.81
N PHE A 171 3.45 11.11 14.91
CA PHE A 171 2.70 12.28 15.35
C PHE A 171 2.55 13.31 14.23
N GLY A 172 1.30 13.69 13.93
CA GLY A 172 0.96 14.69 12.91
C GLY A 172 1.25 14.27 11.46
N ALA A 173 1.63 13.02 11.20
CA ALA A 173 1.88 12.55 9.85
C ALA A 173 0.60 12.52 9.00
N VAL A 174 0.68 13.00 7.77
CA VAL A 174 -0.37 12.87 6.76
C VAL A 174 0.15 12.04 5.62
N THR A 175 -0.49 10.92 5.36
CA THR A 175 -0.08 9.99 4.29
C THR A 175 -1.24 9.72 3.34
N ILE A 176 -1.03 9.98 2.05
CA ILE A 176 -1.98 9.63 0.98
C ILE A 176 -1.54 8.30 0.39
N ALA A 177 -2.45 7.35 0.29
CA ALA A 177 -2.15 6.02 -0.24
C ALA A 177 -3.22 5.58 -1.23
N THR A 178 -2.83 4.86 -2.28
CA THR A 178 -3.80 4.12 -3.10
C THR A 178 -4.22 2.82 -2.41
N ASN A 179 -5.34 2.25 -2.82
CA ASN A 179 -6.09 1.15 -2.16
C ASN A 179 -5.27 -0.01 -1.56
N MET A 180 -4.05 -0.25 -2.03
CA MET A 180 -3.26 -1.40 -1.58
C MET A 180 -1.98 -1.02 -0.82
N ALA A 181 -1.76 0.26 -0.58
CA ALA A 181 -0.60 0.71 0.18
C ALA A 181 -0.72 0.28 1.65
N GLY A 182 0.35 -0.27 2.19
CA GLY A 182 0.40 -0.74 3.57
C GLY A 182 -0.15 -2.14 3.81
N ARG A 183 -0.61 -2.86 2.79
CA ARG A 183 -1.01 -4.26 2.97
C ARG A 183 0.20 -5.11 3.37
N GLY A 184 0.10 -5.77 4.53
CA GLY A 184 1.18 -6.59 5.08
C GLY A 184 2.28 -5.79 5.81
N THR A 185 2.10 -4.49 6.04
CA THR A 185 3.01 -3.65 6.83
C THR A 185 2.27 -3.11 8.06
N ASP A 186 2.82 -3.29 9.24
CA ASP A 186 2.26 -2.71 10.46
C ASP A 186 2.49 -1.19 10.50
N ILE A 187 1.41 -0.46 10.70
CA ILE A 187 1.45 0.97 10.99
C ILE A 187 1.38 1.14 12.50
N GLN A 188 2.49 1.47 13.11
CA GLN A 188 2.59 1.68 14.56
C GLN A 188 2.30 3.15 14.90
N LEU A 189 1.43 3.37 15.88
CA LEU A 189 1.19 4.71 16.43
C LEU A 189 2.45 5.19 17.15
N GLY A 190 2.86 6.44 16.86
CA GLY A 190 4.15 6.98 17.27
C GLY A 190 5.24 6.80 16.20
N GLY A 191 5.04 5.90 15.24
CA GLY A 191 6.01 5.50 14.23
C GLY A 191 6.71 4.19 14.56
N ASN A 192 7.46 3.64 13.62
CA ASN A 192 8.21 2.41 13.79
C ASN A 192 9.66 2.71 14.19
N ALA A 193 9.96 2.56 15.49
CA ALA A 193 11.29 2.83 16.05
C ALA A 193 12.37 1.93 15.45
N ASP A 194 12.10 0.63 15.28
CA ASP A 194 13.10 -0.32 14.76
C ASP A 194 13.44 0.00 13.30
N PHE A 195 12.46 0.43 12.52
CA PHE A 195 12.70 0.86 11.14
C PHE A 195 13.53 2.16 11.09
N ARG A 196 13.25 3.13 11.96
CA ARG A 196 14.07 4.35 12.08
C ARG A 196 15.51 4.02 12.47
N ILE A 197 15.69 3.11 13.42
CA ILE A 197 17.02 2.64 13.85
C ILE A 197 17.80 2.04 12.68
N LEU A 198 17.15 1.19 11.88
CA LEU A 198 17.79 0.59 10.72
C LEU A 198 18.17 1.61 9.64
N ASP A 199 17.31 2.62 9.43
CA ASP A 199 17.49 3.62 8.38
C ASP A 199 18.46 4.73 8.80
N GLU A 200 18.23 5.36 9.97
CA GLU A 200 18.99 6.52 10.43
C GLU A 200 20.39 6.15 10.97
N LEU A 201 20.53 4.93 11.51
CA LEU A 201 21.79 4.49 12.12
C LEU A 201 22.59 3.52 11.24
N SER A 202 22.21 3.35 9.98
CA SER A 202 22.90 2.43 9.04
C SER A 202 24.35 2.81 8.76
N GLU A 203 24.69 4.09 8.87
CA GLU A 203 26.05 4.64 8.61
C GLU A 203 26.90 4.77 9.87
N ILE A 204 26.36 4.52 11.08
CA ILE A 204 27.10 4.61 12.33
C ILE A 204 27.81 3.30 12.61
N GLU A 205 29.15 3.33 12.53
CA GLU A 205 30.01 2.16 12.77
C GLU A 205 30.31 1.93 14.27
N ASP A 206 30.26 2.96 15.10
CA ASP A 206 30.52 2.84 16.55
C ASP A 206 29.31 2.24 17.29
N ASP A 207 29.52 1.07 17.89
CA ASP A 207 28.48 0.32 18.59
C ASP A 207 27.89 1.08 19.81
N ALA A 208 28.70 1.86 20.52
CA ALA A 208 28.26 2.60 21.71
C ALA A 208 27.42 3.81 21.28
N GLU A 209 27.84 4.53 20.25
CA GLU A 209 27.08 5.65 19.67
C GLU A 209 25.77 5.17 19.07
N ARG A 210 25.80 4.06 18.35
CA ARG A 210 24.61 3.42 17.77
C ARG A 210 23.62 2.98 18.85
N ALA A 211 24.08 2.40 19.94
CA ALA A 211 23.22 2.01 21.07
C ALA A 211 22.56 3.23 21.73
N ALA A 212 23.31 4.29 22.00
CA ALA A 212 22.77 5.51 22.61
C ALA A 212 21.76 6.23 21.69
N ALA A 213 22.02 6.26 20.37
CA ALA A 213 21.10 6.81 19.39
C ALA A 213 19.82 5.95 19.25
N SER A 214 19.94 4.64 19.34
CA SER A 214 18.81 3.70 19.32
C SER A 214 17.88 3.90 20.52
N GLU A 215 18.43 4.09 21.73
CA GLU A 215 17.63 4.41 22.92
C GLU A 215 16.90 5.74 22.80
N ARG A 216 17.52 6.77 22.23
CA ARG A 216 16.87 8.06 21.96
C ARG A 216 15.68 7.90 21.01
N ILE A 217 15.86 7.19 19.89
CA ILE A 217 14.78 6.96 18.92
C ILE A 217 13.61 6.22 19.59
N ARG A 218 13.88 5.20 20.40
CA ARG A 218 12.83 4.46 21.11
C ARG A 218 12.10 5.33 22.13
N ALA A 219 12.78 6.24 22.79
CA ALA A 219 12.17 7.19 23.74
C ALA A 219 11.32 8.27 23.02
N GLU A 220 11.68 8.66 21.80
CA GLU A 220 10.91 9.61 20.99
C GLU A 220 9.60 9.00 20.45
N VAL A 221 9.59 7.69 20.20
CA VAL A 221 8.45 6.95 19.63
C VAL A 221 7.50 6.42 20.71
N ALA A 222 7.95 6.27 21.95
CA ALA A 222 7.15 5.77 23.08
C ALA A 222 6.16 6.80 23.62
#